data_1b513bf8de7219abf3b9e19f8c36b9a7
#
_entry.id   1b513bf8de7219abf3b9e19f8c36b9a7
#
_cell.length_a   1.000
_cell.length_b   1.000
_cell.length_c   1.000
_cell.angle_alpha   90.00
_cell.angle_beta   90.00
_cell.angle_gamma   90.00
#
_symmetry.space_group_name_H-M   'P 1'
#
loop_
_entity.id
_entity.type
_entity.pdbx_description
1 polymer ?
#
loop_
_entity_poly.entity_id
_entity_poly.type
_entity_poly.pdbx_seq_one_letter_code
_entity_poly.pdbx_strand_id
1 'polypeptide(L)'
;MELQDKDLIEEKIGSEDIFDGTLLHVKRDTVKLPNGGTATREWIKHPGASAVIPLLDDGQVILVKQYRYPIGRITLEIPAGKLDAPDEDPLLCATRELSEETGYQAENITKLTTVATTVGFSNEYIHIYAATGLMAGKQHTDEDEFINVVKMPLSQAVELVTKGEIYDAKSVAAILLLERSQKENANV
;
A
#
# COMPACT_ATOMS: atom_id res chain seq x y z
N MET A 1 -6.22 -18.50 31.80
CA MET A 1 -5.87 -17.15 32.31
C MET A 1 -5.71 -16.29 31.08
N GLU A 2 -6.48 -15.24 30.94
CA GLU A 2 -6.39 -14.31 29.82
C GLU A 2 -5.14 -13.45 30.00
N LEU A 3 -4.30 -13.34 28.94
CA LEU A 3 -3.10 -12.53 28.93
C LEU A 3 -3.51 -11.05 28.81
N GLN A 4 -2.80 -10.16 29.51
CA GLN A 4 -2.91 -8.72 29.31
C GLN A 4 -1.95 -8.29 28.18
N ASP A 5 -2.21 -7.16 27.53
CA ASP A 5 -1.38 -6.68 26.40
C ASP A 5 0.11 -6.62 26.73
N LYS A 6 0.47 -6.21 27.94
CA LYS A 6 1.88 -6.21 28.42
C LYS A 6 2.54 -7.60 28.43
N ASP A 7 1.74 -8.66 28.55
CA ASP A 7 2.21 -10.05 28.59
C ASP A 7 2.38 -10.63 27.17
N LEU A 8 2.12 -9.82 26.12
CA LEU A 8 2.30 -10.16 24.70
C LEU A 8 3.54 -9.48 24.09
N ILE A 9 4.14 -8.50 24.79
CA ILE A 9 5.22 -7.68 24.26
C ILE A 9 6.55 -8.44 24.35
N GLU A 10 7.27 -8.46 23.21
CA GLU A 10 8.65 -8.95 23.12
C GLU A 10 9.62 -7.77 23.20
N GLU A 11 10.72 -7.92 23.92
CA GLU A 11 11.76 -6.90 24.05
C GLU A 11 12.96 -7.23 23.17
N LYS A 12 13.33 -6.33 22.25
CA LYS A 12 14.54 -6.50 21.46
C LYS A 12 15.78 -6.32 22.32
N ILE A 13 16.66 -7.34 22.33
CA ILE A 13 17.92 -7.35 23.09
C ILE A 13 19.16 -7.42 22.19
N GLY A 14 19.00 -7.67 20.88
CA GLY A 14 20.09 -7.67 19.91
C GLY A 14 19.56 -7.57 18.48
N SER A 15 20.43 -7.21 17.53
CA SER A 15 20.10 -7.11 16.11
C SER A 15 21.33 -7.37 15.26
N GLU A 16 21.17 -8.09 14.15
CA GLU A 16 22.20 -8.27 13.12
C GLU A 16 21.61 -8.08 11.72
N ASP A 17 22.41 -7.56 10.79
CA ASP A 17 22.05 -7.44 9.38
C ASP A 17 22.39 -8.76 8.69
N ILE A 18 21.39 -9.44 8.15
CA ILE A 18 21.55 -10.73 7.44
C ILE A 18 21.77 -10.53 5.95
N PHE A 19 21.07 -9.55 5.37
CA PHE A 19 21.23 -9.15 3.98
C PHE A 19 20.92 -7.67 3.83
N ASP A 20 21.79 -6.94 3.14
CA ASP A 20 21.64 -5.51 2.88
C ASP A 20 21.80 -5.26 1.38
N GLY A 21 20.67 -5.32 0.65
CA GLY A 21 20.60 -5.11 -0.79
C GLY A 21 20.09 -3.72 -1.14
N THR A 22 19.85 -3.49 -2.43
CA THR A 22 19.27 -2.22 -2.91
C THR A 22 17.84 -2.04 -2.45
N LEU A 23 17.04 -3.12 -2.43
CA LEU A 23 15.63 -3.10 -2.05
C LEU A 23 15.38 -3.75 -0.70
N LEU A 24 16.01 -4.90 -0.45
CA LEU A 24 15.73 -5.71 0.73
C LEU A 24 16.80 -5.50 1.80
N HIS A 25 16.36 -5.10 2.98
CA HIS A 25 17.18 -4.98 4.19
C HIS A 25 16.67 -5.98 5.22
N VAL A 26 17.29 -7.18 5.26
CA VAL A 26 16.85 -8.28 6.13
C VAL A 26 17.64 -8.25 7.43
N LYS A 27 16.91 -8.21 8.54
CA LYS A 27 17.46 -8.21 9.89
C LYS A 27 17.07 -9.48 10.63
N ARG A 28 17.95 -9.90 11.56
CA ARG A 28 17.64 -10.89 12.59
C ARG A 28 17.81 -10.25 13.94
N ASP A 29 16.70 -10.10 14.65
CA ASP A 29 16.69 -9.60 16.02
C ASP A 29 16.67 -10.77 17.02
N THR A 30 17.39 -10.64 18.13
CA THR A 30 17.20 -11.47 19.31
C THR A 30 16.24 -10.75 20.24
N VAL A 31 15.19 -11.46 20.66
CA VAL A 31 14.16 -10.92 21.54
C VAL A 31 14.05 -11.70 22.83
N LYS A 32 13.71 -10.99 23.92
CA LYS A 32 13.29 -11.57 25.17
C LYS A 32 11.77 -11.76 25.14
N LEU A 33 11.33 -12.99 25.40
CA LEU A 33 9.93 -13.35 25.41
C LEU A 33 9.26 -12.98 26.75
N PRO A 34 7.93 -12.82 26.83
CA PRO A 34 7.20 -12.54 28.06
C PRO A 34 7.43 -13.57 29.18
N ASN A 35 7.71 -14.82 28.82
CA ASN A 35 8.02 -15.90 29.77
C ASN A 35 9.47 -15.90 30.27
N GLY A 36 10.29 -14.89 29.86
CA GLY A 36 11.69 -14.75 30.24
C GLY A 36 12.67 -15.52 29.33
N GLY A 37 12.19 -16.34 28.40
CA GLY A 37 13.02 -17.01 27.39
C GLY A 37 13.53 -16.05 26.32
N THR A 38 14.35 -16.55 25.38
CA THR A 38 14.83 -15.81 24.22
C THR A 38 14.43 -16.51 22.94
N ALA A 39 14.24 -15.73 21.86
CA ALA A 39 13.97 -16.23 20.52
C ALA A 39 14.59 -15.28 19.49
N THR A 40 14.59 -15.70 18.21
CA THR A 40 14.99 -14.85 17.09
C THR A 40 13.78 -14.45 16.26
N ARG A 41 13.86 -13.26 15.63
CA ARG A 41 12.88 -12.73 14.70
C ARG A 41 13.60 -12.26 13.43
N GLU A 42 13.29 -12.85 12.30
CA GLU A 42 13.76 -12.39 10.99
C GLU A 42 12.70 -11.51 10.38
N TRP A 43 13.12 -10.35 9.89
CA TRP A 43 12.20 -9.37 9.34
C TRP A 43 12.85 -8.46 8.31
N ILE A 44 12.01 -7.90 7.44
CA ILE A 44 12.41 -6.94 6.40
C ILE A 44 12.15 -5.54 6.90
N LYS A 45 13.21 -4.72 6.95
CA LYS A 45 13.09 -3.28 7.18
C LYS A 45 12.66 -2.61 5.89
N HIS A 46 11.52 -1.92 5.92
CA HIS A 46 10.94 -1.21 4.79
C HIS A 46 10.71 0.27 5.15
N PRO A 47 10.92 1.24 4.21
CA PRO A 47 10.69 2.67 4.47
C PRO A 47 9.21 3.02 4.67
N GLY A 48 8.30 2.20 4.17
CA GLY A 48 6.89 2.48 4.01
C GLY A 48 6.55 2.78 2.55
N ALA A 49 5.25 2.97 2.29
CA ALA A 49 4.74 3.29 0.96
C ALA A 49 3.46 4.13 1.06
N SER A 50 3.11 4.78 -0.05
CA SER A 50 1.80 5.41 -0.22
C SER A 50 1.12 4.87 -1.46
N ALA A 51 -0.21 4.83 -1.42
CA ALA A 51 -1.07 4.41 -2.52
C ALA A 51 -2.27 5.35 -2.63
N VAL A 52 -2.77 5.52 -3.84
CA VAL A 52 -3.91 6.39 -4.08
C VAL A 52 -4.91 5.72 -5.01
N ILE A 53 -6.21 5.80 -4.69
CA ILE A 53 -7.29 5.41 -5.59
C ILE A 53 -7.92 6.66 -6.19
N PRO A 54 -7.66 6.95 -7.49
CA PRO A 54 -8.23 8.11 -8.16
C PRO A 54 -9.66 7.81 -8.62
N LEU A 55 -10.59 8.71 -8.27
CA LEU A 55 -12.00 8.65 -8.65
C LEU A 55 -12.36 9.83 -9.56
N LEU A 56 -12.77 9.53 -10.77
CA LEU A 56 -13.28 10.50 -11.75
C LEU A 56 -14.73 10.91 -11.42
N ASP A 57 -15.14 12.06 -11.91
CA ASP A 57 -16.51 12.63 -11.67
C ASP A 57 -17.62 11.74 -12.25
N ASP A 58 -17.30 10.91 -13.25
CA ASP A 58 -18.23 9.94 -13.84
C ASP A 58 -18.32 8.60 -13.09
N GLY A 59 -17.66 8.49 -11.92
CA GLY A 59 -17.68 7.30 -11.08
C GLY A 59 -16.71 6.20 -11.51
N GLN A 60 -15.83 6.47 -12.48
CA GLN A 60 -14.76 5.55 -12.84
C GLN A 60 -13.55 5.71 -11.90
N VAL A 61 -12.89 4.62 -11.57
CA VAL A 61 -11.59 4.61 -10.90
C VAL A 61 -10.46 4.38 -11.89
N ILE A 62 -9.29 4.93 -11.58
CA ILE A 62 -8.08 4.73 -12.37
C ILE A 62 -7.21 3.70 -11.66
N LEU A 63 -6.88 2.64 -12.38
CA LEU A 63 -6.01 1.56 -11.95
C LEU A 63 -4.81 1.46 -12.88
N VAL A 64 -3.80 0.74 -12.47
CA VAL A 64 -2.59 0.47 -13.24
C VAL A 64 -2.38 -1.03 -13.43
N LYS A 65 -1.93 -1.42 -14.62
CA LYS A 65 -1.46 -2.78 -14.91
C LYS A 65 0.04 -2.78 -14.99
N GLN A 66 0.69 -3.66 -14.19
CA GLN A 66 2.12 -3.85 -14.22
C GLN A 66 2.51 -5.30 -13.96
N TYR A 67 3.69 -5.69 -14.41
CA TYR A 67 4.23 -7.02 -14.14
C TYR A 67 4.92 -7.03 -12.76
N ARG A 68 4.50 -7.95 -11.90
CA ARG A 68 5.11 -8.17 -10.59
C ARG A 68 5.99 -9.41 -10.64
N TYR A 69 7.28 -9.20 -10.81
CA TYR A 69 8.27 -10.26 -10.96
C TYR A 69 8.20 -11.34 -9.85
N PRO A 70 8.08 -11.00 -8.55
CA PRO A 70 8.08 -12.01 -7.48
C PRO A 70 6.93 -13.02 -7.57
N ILE A 71 5.79 -12.62 -8.14
CA ILE A 71 4.63 -13.49 -8.33
C ILE A 71 4.45 -13.97 -9.77
N GLY A 72 5.31 -13.50 -10.70
CA GLY A 72 5.33 -13.93 -12.09
C GLY A 72 4.07 -13.58 -12.89
N ARG A 73 3.37 -12.49 -12.55
CA ARG A 73 2.06 -12.14 -13.13
C ARG A 73 1.91 -10.64 -13.37
N ILE A 74 1.05 -10.32 -14.33
CA ILE A 74 0.50 -8.96 -14.46
C ILE A 74 -0.61 -8.82 -13.43
N THR A 75 -0.56 -7.74 -12.66
CA THR A 75 -1.53 -7.36 -11.65
C THR A 75 -2.29 -6.11 -12.07
N LEU A 76 -3.50 -5.94 -11.56
CA LEU A 76 -4.29 -4.72 -11.65
C LEU A 76 -4.35 -4.11 -10.26
N GLU A 77 -3.78 -2.91 -10.10
CA GLU A 77 -3.51 -2.29 -8.82
C GLU A 77 -3.94 -0.81 -8.82
N ILE A 78 -4.08 -0.23 -7.63
CA ILE A 78 -4.09 1.23 -7.49
C ILE A 78 -2.66 1.77 -7.61
N PRO A 79 -2.44 2.99 -8.14
CA PRO A 79 -1.14 3.66 -8.14
C PRO A 79 -0.50 3.69 -6.76
N ALA A 80 0.79 3.36 -6.69
CA ALA A 80 1.49 3.29 -5.41
C ALA A 80 3.01 3.19 -5.56
N GLY A 81 3.76 3.85 -4.67
CA GLY A 81 5.19 3.73 -4.58
C GLY A 81 5.73 3.85 -3.16
N LYS A 82 7.02 3.59 -3.02
CA LYS A 82 7.74 3.68 -1.75
C LYS A 82 7.93 5.14 -1.35
N LEU A 83 8.07 5.37 -0.06
CA LEU A 83 8.62 6.63 0.44
C LEU A 83 10.09 6.73 0.05
N ASP A 84 10.49 7.86 -0.53
CA ASP A 84 11.87 8.10 -0.97
C ASP A 84 12.82 8.33 0.20
N ALA A 85 12.28 8.82 1.33
CA ALA A 85 13.01 9.03 2.56
C ALA A 85 12.15 8.63 3.77
N PRO A 86 12.76 8.25 4.92
CA PRO A 86 12.01 7.84 6.12
C PRO A 86 11.09 8.91 6.70
N ASP A 87 11.32 10.18 6.38
CA ASP A 87 10.57 11.36 6.82
C ASP A 87 9.75 12.01 5.69
N GLU A 88 9.66 11.39 4.51
CA GLU A 88 8.76 11.86 3.45
C GLU A 88 7.32 11.81 3.93
N ASP A 89 6.59 12.92 3.72
CA ASP A 89 5.15 12.95 3.99
C ASP A 89 4.42 11.96 3.05
N PRO A 90 3.71 10.96 3.60
CA PRO A 90 2.97 9.99 2.79
C PRO A 90 1.95 10.61 1.83
N LEU A 91 1.41 11.80 2.14
CA LEU A 91 0.51 12.53 1.24
C LEU A 91 1.26 13.06 0.01
N LEU A 92 2.47 13.57 0.19
CA LEU A 92 3.31 14.03 -0.93
C LEU A 92 3.71 12.87 -1.82
N CYS A 93 4.11 11.73 -1.25
CA CYS A 93 4.38 10.50 -1.98
C CYS A 93 3.15 10.06 -2.79
N ALA A 94 1.95 9.97 -2.20
CA ALA A 94 0.73 9.60 -2.93
C ALA A 94 0.42 10.58 -4.08
N THR A 95 0.69 11.87 -3.89
CA THR A 95 0.48 12.89 -4.94
C THR A 95 1.45 12.72 -6.09
N ARG A 96 2.72 12.44 -5.79
CA ARG A 96 3.78 12.17 -6.75
C ARG A 96 3.44 10.92 -7.58
N GLU A 97 3.14 9.80 -6.92
CA GLU A 97 2.81 8.53 -7.56
C GLU A 97 1.56 8.60 -8.46
N LEU A 98 0.54 9.36 -8.03
CA LEU A 98 -0.63 9.63 -8.88
C LEU A 98 -0.21 10.25 -10.21
N SER A 99 0.66 11.26 -10.16
CA SER A 99 1.12 11.97 -11.35
C SER A 99 2.04 11.11 -12.22
N GLU A 100 3.00 10.42 -11.61
CA GLU A 100 4.00 9.61 -12.31
C GLU A 100 3.38 8.42 -13.02
N GLU A 101 2.61 7.60 -12.31
CA GLU A 101 2.05 6.36 -12.84
C GLU A 101 0.83 6.58 -13.74
N THR A 102 0.02 7.63 -13.50
CA THR A 102 -1.23 7.82 -14.23
C THR A 102 -1.27 9.05 -15.13
N GLY A 103 -0.41 10.02 -14.87
CA GLY A 103 -0.47 11.33 -15.50
C GLY A 103 -1.56 12.26 -14.96
N TYR A 104 -2.29 11.88 -13.90
CA TYR A 104 -3.33 12.70 -13.31
C TYR A 104 -2.82 13.50 -12.12
N GLN A 105 -3.39 14.71 -11.95
CA GLN A 105 -3.28 15.52 -10.74
C GLN A 105 -4.67 15.59 -10.09
N ALA A 106 -4.72 15.85 -8.78
CA ALA A 106 -5.97 15.89 -8.04
C ALA A 106 -6.09 17.22 -7.28
N GLU A 107 -7.31 17.77 -7.22
CA GLU A 107 -7.62 18.91 -6.32
C GLU A 107 -7.66 18.47 -4.86
N ASN A 108 -8.21 17.27 -4.62
CA ASN A 108 -8.43 16.78 -3.27
C ASN A 108 -7.84 15.37 -3.13
N ILE A 109 -7.01 15.19 -2.11
CA ILE A 109 -6.49 13.88 -1.72
C ILE A 109 -6.81 13.69 -0.23
N THR A 110 -7.59 12.64 0.07
CA THR A 110 -8.09 12.36 1.41
C THR A 110 -7.63 10.98 1.86
N LYS A 111 -7.11 10.89 3.08
CA LYS A 111 -6.67 9.61 3.64
C LYS A 111 -7.87 8.69 3.89
N LEU A 112 -7.80 7.46 3.35
CA LEU A 112 -8.77 6.40 3.61
C LEU A 112 -8.37 5.55 4.80
N THR A 113 -7.13 5.05 4.80
CA THR A 113 -6.62 4.16 5.85
C THR A 113 -5.08 4.04 5.79
N THR A 114 -4.55 3.25 6.70
CA THR A 114 -3.18 2.72 6.64
C THR A 114 -3.26 1.22 6.86
N VAL A 115 -2.57 0.44 6.05
CA VAL A 115 -2.50 -1.02 6.18
C VAL A 115 -1.07 -1.45 6.48
N ALA A 116 -0.91 -2.47 7.33
CA ALA A 116 0.34 -3.21 7.49
C ALA A 116 0.27 -4.43 6.56
N THR A 117 1.22 -4.62 5.67
CA THR A 117 1.14 -5.62 4.60
C THR A 117 1.43 -7.03 5.08
N THR A 118 2.50 -7.19 5.85
CA THR A 118 3.02 -8.49 6.27
C THR A 118 3.50 -8.44 7.72
N VAL A 119 2.57 -8.29 8.65
CA VAL A 119 2.84 -8.08 10.09
C VAL A 119 3.72 -9.14 10.74
N GLY A 120 3.89 -10.30 10.11
CA GLY A 120 4.71 -11.40 10.64
C GLY A 120 6.21 -11.26 10.37
N PHE A 121 6.61 -10.50 9.34
CA PHE A 121 8.02 -10.40 8.95
C PHE A 121 8.42 -9.11 8.22
N SER A 122 7.59 -8.07 8.23
CA SER A 122 7.95 -6.74 7.71
C SER A 122 7.32 -5.65 8.56
N ASN A 123 8.00 -4.51 8.64
CA ASN A 123 7.45 -3.29 9.23
C ASN A 123 6.82 -2.38 8.17
N GLU A 124 6.48 -2.89 6.98
CA GLU A 124 5.88 -2.10 5.94
C GLU A 124 4.48 -1.65 6.31
N TYR A 125 4.26 -0.34 6.24
CA TYR A 125 2.95 0.30 6.21
C TYR A 125 2.71 0.95 4.87
N ILE A 126 1.50 0.82 4.33
CA ILE A 126 1.04 1.54 3.15
C ILE A 126 -0.06 2.52 3.58
N HIS A 127 0.16 3.80 3.33
CA HIS A 127 -0.82 4.86 3.53
C HIS A 127 -1.69 4.97 2.30
N ILE A 128 -3.00 4.76 2.44
CA ILE A 128 -3.96 4.70 1.33
C ILE A 128 -4.82 5.96 1.31
N TYR A 129 -4.89 6.59 0.16
CA TYR A 129 -5.65 7.82 -0.08
C TYR A 129 -6.68 7.63 -1.20
N ALA A 130 -7.73 8.46 -1.20
CA ALA A 130 -8.61 8.68 -2.35
C ALA A 130 -8.32 10.05 -2.95
N ALA A 131 -8.32 10.14 -4.28
CA ALA A 131 -8.10 11.38 -5.02
C ALA A 131 -9.33 11.72 -5.87
N THR A 132 -9.78 12.99 -5.83
CA THR A 132 -10.92 13.52 -6.58
C THR A 132 -10.58 14.89 -7.20
N GLY A 133 -11.44 15.40 -8.09
CA GLY A 133 -11.14 16.60 -8.86
C GLY A 133 -9.96 16.40 -9.79
N LEU A 134 -9.99 15.31 -10.56
CA LEU A 134 -8.85 14.87 -11.33
C LEU A 134 -8.67 15.67 -12.62
N MET A 135 -7.46 16.14 -12.85
CA MET A 135 -7.03 16.82 -14.07
C MET A 135 -6.05 15.91 -14.82
N ALA A 136 -6.35 15.61 -16.09
CA ALA A 136 -5.49 14.79 -16.93
C ALA A 136 -4.23 15.55 -17.34
N GLY A 137 -3.08 14.89 -17.23
CA GLY A 137 -1.78 15.34 -17.66
C GLY A 137 -1.04 14.25 -18.45
N LYS A 138 0.28 14.23 -18.36
CA LYS A 138 1.14 13.25 -19.04
C LYS A 138 1.76 12.31 -18.01
N GLN A 139 1.63 11.01 -18.23
CA GLN A 139 2.34 9.96 -17.49
C GLN A 139 3.86 10.08 -17.68
N HIS A 140 4.62 9.84 -16.60
CA HIS A 140 6.09 9.94 -16.62
C HIS A 140 6.68 8.98 -15.57
N THR A 141 6.51 7.69 -15.84
CA THR A 141 7.08 6.60 -15.02
C THR A 141 8.61 6.58 -15.13
N ASP A 142 9.25 5.92 -14.18
CA ASP A 142 10.68 5.64 -14.23
C ASP A 142 11.05 4.80 -15.47
N GLU A 143 12.33 4.82 -15.88
CA GLU A 143 12.80 4.17 -17.12
C GLU A 143 12.59 2.64 -17.12
N ASP A 144 12.55 2.01 -15.96
CA ASP A 144 12.36 0.58 -15.74
C ASP A 144 10.92 0.22 -15.35
N GLU A 145 9.99 1.18 -15.29
CA GLU A 145 8.58 0.98 -15.00
C GLU A 145 7.72 0.93 -16.26
N PHE A 146 7.12 -0.23 -16.51
CA PHE A 146 6.21 -0.47 -17.65
C PHE A 146 4.78 -0.62 -17.14
N ILE A 147 4.04 0.49 -17.14
CA ILE A 147 2.72 0.62 -16.56
C ILE A 147 1.68 1.04 -17.60
N ASN A 148 0.56 0.31 -17.64
CA ASN A 148 -0.61 0.68 -18.43
C ASN A 148 -1.73 1.19 -17.52
N VAL A 149 -2.25 2.38 -17.81
CA VAL A 149 -3.40 2.97 -17.12
C VAL A 149 -4.70 2.35 -17.62
N VAL A 150 -5.56 1.94 -16.68
CA VAL A 150 -6.87 1.33 -16.95
C VAL A 150 -7.93 2.10 -16.18
N LYS A 151 -9.02 2.47 -16.85
CA LYS A 151 -10.19 3.09 -16.23
C LYS A 151 -11.36 2.12 -16.25
N MET A 152 -12.12 2.07 -15.17
CA MET A 152 -13.35 1.29 -15.10
C MET A 152 -14.29 1.85 -14.03
N PRO A 153 -15.60 1.58 -14.12
CA PRO A 153 -16.53 1.90 -13.05
C PRO A 153 -16.09 1.31 -11.72
N LEU A 154 -16.25 2.04 -10.61
CA LEU A 154 -15.94 1.53 -9.26
C LEU A 154 -16.65 0.20 -8.98
N SER A 155 -17.91 0.07 -9.43
CA SER A 155 -18.67 -1.19 -9.29
C SER A 155 -18.02 -2.39 -9.98
N GLN A 156 -17.40 -2.17 -11.15
CA GLN A 156 -16.63 -3.21 -11.84
C GLN A 156 -15.37 -3.58 -11.09
N ALA A 157 -14.64 -2.60 -10.53
CA ALA A 157 -13.47 -2.86 -9.71
C ALA A 157 -13.83 -3.69 -8.47
N VAL A 158 -14.95 -3.39 -7.79
CA VAL A 158 -15.50 -4.19 -6.69
C VAL A 158 -15.82 -5.62 -7.11
N GLU A 159 -16.41 -5.80 -8.31
CA GLU A 159 -16.71 -7.13 -8.85
C GLU A 159 -15.41 -7.94 -9.09
N LEU A 160 -14.37 -7.32 -9.65
CA LEU A 160 -13.07 -7.95 -9.86
C LEU A 160 -12.38 -8.34 -8.52
N VAL A 161 -12.51 -7.52 -7.48
CA VAL A 161 -12.08 -7.88 -6.12
C VAL A 161 -12.83 -9.10 -5.61
N THR A 162 -14.16 -9.11 -5.75
CA THR A 162 -15.01 -10.21 -5.29
C THR A 162 -14.71 -11.53 -6.01
N LYS A 163 -14.33 -11.47 -7.28
CA LYS A 163 -13.92 -12.63 -8.10
C LYS A 163 -12.47 -13.07 -7.84
N GLY A 164 -11.68 -12.30 -7.07
CA GLY A 164 -10.26 -12.56 -6.84
C GLY A 164 -9.38 -12.26 -8.07
N GLU A 165 -9.83 -11.44 -8.99
CA GLU A 165 -9.05 -10.96 -10.14
C GLU A 165 -8.20 -9.74 -9.77
N ILE A 166 -8.69 -8.88 -8.85
CA ILE A 166 -7.88 -7.92 -8.09
C ILE A 166 -7.64 -8.52 -6.72
N TYR A 167 -6.39 -8.88 -6.43
CA TYR A 167 -5.98 -9.58 -5.20
C TYR A 167 -4.81 -8.92 -4.49
N ASP A 168 -4.28 -7.82 -5.02
CA ASP A 168 -3.29 -6.99 -4.34
C ASP A 168 -3.93 -6.32 -3.11
N ALA A 169 -3.33 -6.52 -1.93
CA ALA A 169 -3.95 -6.19 -0.64
C ALA A 169 -4.32 -4.70 -0.50
N LYS A 170 -3.42 -3.78 -0.94
CA LYS A 170 -3.70 -2.34 -0.89
C LYS A 170 -4.86 -1.94 -1.78
N SER A 171 -4.93 -2.54 -2.99
CA SER A 171 -5.99 -2.27 -3.97
C SER A 171 -7.34 -2.80 -3.51
N VAL A 172 -7.37 -4.02 -2.95
CA VAL A 172 -8.57 -4.59 -2.33
C VAL A 172 -9.10 -3.68 -1.23
N ALA A 173 -8.23 -3.27 -0.30
CA ALA A 173 -8.62 -2.38 0.80
C ALA A 173 -9.15 -1.03 0.29
N ALA A 174 -8.44 -0.39 -0.65
CA ALA A 174 -8.82 0.91 -1.20
C ALA A 174 -10.16 0.88 -1.92
N ILE A 175 -10.35 -0.10 -2.81
CA ILE A 175 -11.58 -0.22 -3.62
C ILE A 175 -12.81 -0.44 -2.72
N LEU A 176 -12.71 -1.33 -1.73
CA LEU A 176 -13.83 -1.63 -0.83
C LEU A 176 -14.13 -0.48 0.12
N LEU A 177 -13.11 0.23 0.63
CA LEU A 177 -13.31 1.40 1.48
C LEU A 177 -13.89 2.58 0.71
N LEU A 178 -13.44 2.81 -0.53
CA LEU A 178 -14.00 3.86 -1.39
C LEU A 178 -15.47 3.56 -1.71
N GLU A 179 -15.80 2.33 -2.08
CA GLU A 179 -17.17 1.91 -2.37
C GLU A 179 -18.09 2.11 -1.16
N ARG A 180 -17.64 1.75 0.04
CA ARG A 180 -18.36 1.97 1.28
C ARG A 180 -18.60 3.47 1.52
N SER A 181 -17.56 4.28 1.41
CA SER A 181 -17.64 5.75 1.59
C SER A 181 -18.65 6.39 0.62
N GLN A 182 -18.66 5.97 -0.65
CA GLN A 182 -19.62 6.48 -1.65
C GLN A 182 -21.06 6.12 -1.29
N LYS A 183 -21.31 4.91 -0.77
CA LYS A 183 -22.65 4.50 -0.33
C LYS A 183 -23.14 5.27 0.91
N GLU A 184 -22.26 5.58 1.84
CA GLU A 184 -22.59 6.36 3.03
C GLU A 184 -22.98 7.79 2.63
N ASN A 185 -22.24 8.42 1.71
CA ASN A 185 -22.54 9.75 1.21
C ASN A 185 -23.83 9.84 0.38
N ALA A 186 -24.22 8.77 -0.31
CA ALA A 186 -25.45 8.71 -1.08
C ALA A 186 -26.72 8.53 -0.23
N ASN A 187 -26.57 8.19 1.05
CA ASN A 187 -27.69 7.98 1.99
C ASN A 187 -27.91 9.18 2.93
N VAL A 188 -27.20 10.28 2.75
CA VAL A 188 -27.32 11.53 3.49
C VAL A 188 -27.99 12.59 2.60
#